data_e4c2178a82ea049617cd2dac5a08b7c1
#
_entry.id   e4c2178a82ea049617cd2dac5a08b7c1
#
_cell.length_a   1.000
_cell.length_b   1.000
_cell.length_c   1.000
_cell.angle_alpha   90.00
_cell.angle_beta   90.00
_cell.angle_gamma   90.00
#
_symmetry.space_group_name_H-M   'P 1'
#
loop_
_entity.id
_entity.type
_entity.pdbx_description
1 polymer ?
#
loop_
_entity_poly.entity_id
_entity_poly.type
_entity_poly.pdbx_seq_one_letter_code
_entity_poly.pdbx_strand_id
1 'polypeptide(L)'
;MPYSAFPASKRKLMLKQSKDGFSVLFDTGKWHIYYNDDMPFGRINNTIMHEIGHITLDHTEDSELAEKEVNFFAKYALVPPVLLERLSDQSVENIATVFGVSLEAAYNAKRYYWKWLHFGGEAYTPYELETMKLFKTVG
;
A
#
# COMPACT_ATOMS: atom_id res chain seq x y z
N MET A 1 -3.18 -7.58 -11.94
CA MET A 1 -2.72 -8.14 -13.22
C MET A 1 -1.54 -7.33 -13.75
N PRO A 2 -0.39 -7.95 -13.90
CA PRO A 2 0.80 -7.24 -14.37
C PRO A 2 0.69 -6.86 -15.85
N TYR A 3 1.28 -5.75 -16.24
CA TYR A 3 1.31 -5.30 -17.63
C TYR A 3 2.01 -6.33 -18.55
N SER A 4 3.00 -7.06 -18.02
CA SER A 4 3.72 -8.09 -18.78
C SER A 4 2.84 -9.25 -19.23
N ALA A 5 1.69 -9.45 -18.60
CA ALA A 5 0.73 -10.50 -18.99
C ALA A 5 -0.01 -10.19 -20.30
N PHE A 6 0.16 -8.99 -20.85
CA PHE A 6 -0.55 -8.54 -22.05
C PHE A 6 0.37 -8.40 -23.26
N PRO A 7 -0.17 -8.52 -24.51
CA PRO A 7 0.64 -8.31 -25.72
C PRO A 7 1.24 -6.90 -25.76
N ALA A 8 2.35 -6.74 -26.49
CA ALA A 8 3.10 -5.49 -26.57
C ALA A 8 2.23 -4.28 -26.98
N SER A 9 1.29 -4.47 -27.88
CA SER A 9 0.37 -3.40 -28.32
C SER A 9 -0.52 -2.91 -27.18
N LYS A 10 -1.06 -3.83 -26.37
CA LYS A 10 -1.87 -3.50 -25.18
C LYS A 10 -1.01 -2.86 -24.10
N ARG A 11 0.18 -3.40 -23.83
CA ARG A 11 1.12 -2.81 -22.85
C ARG A 11 1.42 -1.35 -23.14
N LYS A 12 1.61 -1.01 -24.40
CA LYS A 12 1.87 0.37 -24.83
C LYS A 12 0.71 1.30 -24.49
N LEU A 13 -0.53 0.84 -24.67
CA LEU A 13 -1.72 1.61 -24.29
C LEU A 13 -1.85 1.74 -22.77
N MET A 14 -1.55 0.68 -22.04
CA MET A 14 -1.60 0.69 -20.57
C MET A 14 -0.57 1.66 -20.00
N LEU A 15 0.66 1.69 -20.53
CA LEU A 15 1.69 2.65 -20.13
C LEU A 15 1.32 4.10 -20.45
N LYS A 16 0.53 4.32 -21.51
CA LYS A 16 -0.05 5.64 -21.80
C LYS A 16 -1.09 6.05 -20.78
N GLN A 17 -1.89 5.09 -20.31
CA GLN A 17 -2.91 5.34 -19.30
C GLN A 17 -2.28 5.68 -17.96
N SER A 18 -1.33 4.88 -17.51
CA SER A 18 -0.58 5.11 -16.30
C SER A 18 0.76 4.41 -16.36
N LYS A 19 1.81 5.08 -15.92
CA LYS A 19 3.16 4.52 -15.82
C LYS A 19 3.24 3.44 -14.73
N ASP A 20 2.48 3.59 -13.67
CA ASP A 20 2.55 2.71 -12.50
C ASP A 20 1.42 1.68 -12.45
N GLY A 21 0.19 2.12 -12.60
CA GLY A 21 -0.97 1.24 -12.54
C GLY A 21 -2.28 2.01 -12.50
N PHE A 22 -3.37 1.29 -12.65
CA PHE A 22 -4.72 1.84 -12.60
C PHE A 22 -5.73 0.74 -12.27
N SER A 23 -6.92 1.15 -11.85
CA SER A 23 -8.03 0.24 -11.58
C SER A 23 -9.20 0.51 -12.53
N VAL A 24 -9.95 -0.55 -12.85
CA VAL A 24 -11.13 -0.50 -13.72
C VAL A 24 -12.26 -1.28 -13.07
N LEU A 25 -13.43 -0.68 -13.01
CA LEU A 25 -14.66 -1.36 -12.62
C LEU A 25 -15.32 -1.97 -13.85
N PHE A 26 -15.48 -3.28 -13.86
CA PHE A 26 -16.14 -3.99 -14.96
C PHE A 26 -17.65 -4.05 -14.76
N ASP A 27 -18.39 -4.31 -15.84
CA ASP A 27 -19.86 -4.44 -15.83
C ASP A 27 -20.35 -5.51 -14.85
N THR A 28 -19.52 -6.49 -14.54
CA THR A 28 -19.78 -7.53 -13.54
C THR A 28 -19.77 -7.03 -12.09
N GLY A 29 -19.42 -5.75 -11.86
CA GLY A 29 -19.24 -5.19 -10.54
C GLY A 29 -17.91 -5.53 -9.89
N LYS A 30 -17.00 -6.18 -10.63
CA LYS A 30 -15.67 -6.54 -10.14
C LYS A 30 -14.64 -5.48 -10.52
N TRP A 31 -13.78 -5.14 -9.58
CA TRP A 31 -12.62 -4.29 -9.80
C TRP A 31 -11.43 -5.11 -10.27
N HIS A 32 -10.72 -4.59 -11.25
CA HIS A 32 -9.46 -5.14 -11.72
C HIS A 32 -8.37 -4.09 -11.57
N ILE A 33 -7.27 -4.47 -10.96
CA ILE A 33 -6.10 -3.60 -10.79
C ILE A 33 -5.02 -4.08 -11.77
N TYR A 34 -4.53 -3.16 -12.58
CA TYR A 34 -3.45 -3.38 -13.52
C TYR A 34 -2.24 -2.61 -13.05
N TYR A 35 -1.06 -3.22 -13.06
CA TYR A 35 0.14 -2.58 -12.56
C TYR A 35 1.35 -2.87 -13.46
N ASN A 36 2.28 -1.93 -13.50
CA ASN A 36 3.52 -2.08 -14.22
C ASN A 36 4.51 -2.89 -13.38
N ASP A 37 4.72 -4.13 -13.77
CA ASP A 37 5.63 -5.04 -13.08
C ASP A 37 7.10 -4.84 -13.43
N ASP A 38 7.41 -3.89 -14.33
CA ASP A 38 8.76 -3.45 -14.64
C ASP A 38 9.19 -2.27 -13.74
N MET A 39 8.77 -2.31 -12.49
CA MET A 39 9.09 -1.31 -11.48
C MET A 39 9.66 -2.00 -10.24
N PRO A 40 10.40 -1.27 -9.38
CA PRO A 40 10.89 -1.84 -8.12
C PRO A 40 9.74 -2.41 -7.28
N PHE A 41 10.01 -3.50 -6.58
CA PHE A 41 9.01 -4.25 -5.81
C PHE A 41 8.23 -3.38 -4.82
N GLY A 42 8.92 -2.50 -4.09
CA GLY A 42 8.26 -1.59 -3.15
C GLY A 42 7.32 -0.60 -3.84
N ARG A 43 7.66 -0.16 -5.05
CA ARG A 43 6.82 0.73 -5.86
C ARG A 43 5.57 0.01 -6.37
N ILE A 44 5.73 -1.25 -6.79
CA ILE A 44 4.60 -2.10 -7.20
C ILE A 44 3.62 -2.26 -6.03
N ASN A 45 4.10 -2.60 -4.85
CA ASN A 45 3.28 -2.76 -3.65
C ASN A 45 2.54 -1.47 -3.30
N ASN A 46 3.22 -0.34 -3.37
CA ASN A 46 2.59 0.96 -3.11
C ASN A 46 1.50 1.27 -4.15
N THR A 47 1.76 0.99 -5.42
CA THR A 47 0.78 1.19 -6.50
C THR A 47 -0.47 0.36 -6.28
N ILE A 48 -0.32 -0.94 -6.02
CA ILE A 48 -1.45 -1.83 -5.78
C ILE A 48 -2.26 -1.36 -4.57
N MET A 49 -1.59 -1.01 -3.48
CA MET A 49 -2.26 -0.56 -2.27
C MET A 49 -2.94 0.80 -2.47
N HIS A 50 -2.35 1.69 -3.27
CA HIS A 50 -2.94 2.97 -3.66
C HIS A 50 -4.26 2.76 -4.41
N GLU A 51 -4.29 1.84 -5.37
CA GLU A 51 -5.52 1.52 -6.11
C GLU A 51 -6.58 0.86 -5.22
N ILE A 52 -6.17 -0.05 -4.32
CA ILE A 52 -7.07 -0.62 -3.31
C ILE A 52 -7.66 0.48 -2.44
N GLY A 53 -6.87 1.49 -2.09
CA GLY A 53 -7.33 2.65 -1.32
C GLY A 53 -8.44 3.42 -2.02
N HIS A 54 -8.29 3.72 -3.31
CA HIS A 54 -9.34 4.37 -4.09
C HIS A 54 -10.64 3.56 -4.12
N ILE A 55 -10.52 2.25 -4.28
CA ILE A 55 -11.68 1.34 -4.29
C ILE A 55 -12.35 1.31 -2.91
N THR A 56 -11.56 1.13 -1.85
CA THR A 56 -12.03 0.99 -0.47
C THR A 56 -12.68 2.27 0.05
N LEU A 57 -12.11 3.42 -0.28
CA LEU A 57 -12.63 4.73 0.14
C LEU A 57 -13.71 5.28 -0.80
N ASP A 58 -14.06 4.51 -1.83
CA ASP A 58 -15.11 4.84 -2.80
C ASP A 58 -14.90 6.21 -3.47
N HIS A 59 -13.67 6.47 -3.88
CA HIS A 59 -13.34 7.70 -4.59
C HIS A 59 -13.82 7.64 -6.03
N THR A 60 -14.83 8.45 -6.37
CA THR A 60 -15.39 8.54 -7.71
C THR A 60 -14.76 9.64 -8.56
N GLU A 61 -14.08 10.59 -7.92
CA GLU A 61 -13.44 11.73 -8.57
C GLU A 61 -12.02 11.92 -8.07
N ASP A 62 -11.13 12.33 -8.97
CA ASP A 62 -9.79 12.73 -8.60
C ASP A 62 -9.84 14.08 -7.91
N SER A 63 -9.36 14.15 -6.67
CA SER A 63 -9.21 15.38 -5.92
C SER A 63 -7.92 15.31 -5.12
N GLU A 64 -7.39 16.48 -4.73
CA GLU A 64 -6.21 16.55 -3.88
C GLU A 64 -6.46 15.87 -2.52
N LEU A 65 -7.66 16.03 -1.98
CA LEU A 65 -8.04 15.36 -0.73
C LEU A 65 -8.09 13.85 -0.89
N ALA A 66 -8.71 13.34 -1.97
CA ALA A 66 -8.78 11.92 -2.25
C ALA A 66 -7.37 11.31 -2.38
N GLU A 67 -6.45 11.98 -3.06
CA GLU A 67 -5.07 11.53 -3.19
C GLU A 67 -4.34 11.50 -1.84
N LYS A 68 -4.55 12.50 -0.98
CA LYS A 68 -3.98 12.51 0.37
C LYS A 68 -4.50 11.37 1.23
N GLU A 69 -5.80 11.11 1.19
CA GLU A 69 -6.44 10.01 1.92
C GLU A 69 -5.90 8.65 1.47
N VAL A 70 -5.79 8.44 0.17
CA VAL A 70 -5.27 7.20 -0.40
C VAL A 70 -3.80 7.00 -0.07
N ASN A 71 -2.99 8.04 -0.15
CA ASN A 71 -1.57 7.95 0.20
C ASN A 71 -1.39 7.58 1.67
N PHE A 72 -2.20 8.15 2.56
CA PHE A 72 -2.20 7.78 3.98
C PHE A 72 -2.64 6.33 4.16
N PHE A 73 -3.72 5.92 3.51
CA PHE A 73 -4.23 4.55 3.55
C PHE A 73 -3.16 3.55 3.12
N ALA A 74 -2.50 3.80 2.00
CA ALA A 74 -1.47 2.91 1.46
C ALA A 74 -0.29 2.76 2.42
N LYS A 75 0.20 3.86 2.97
CA LYS A 75 1.30 3.85 3.94
C LYS A 75 0.94 3.06 5.20
N TYR A 76 -0.24 3.32 5.74
CA TYR A 76 -0.72 2.65 6.94
C TYR A 76 -0.92 1.14 6.71
N ALA A 77 -1.52 0.77 5.56
CA ALA A 77 -1.81 -0.62 5.24
C ALA A 77 -0.55 -1.44 4.94
N LEU A 78 0.45 -0.82 4.28
CA LEU A 78 1.70 -1.51 3.93
C LEU A 78 2.62 -1.70 5.13
N VAL A 79 2.66 -0.73 6.03
CA VAL A 79 3.52 -0.78 7.23
C VAL A 79 2.71 -0.32 8.44
N PRO A 80 1.82 -1.17 8.96
CA PRO A 80 1.00 -0.78 10.13
C PRO A 80 1.87 -0.49 11.35
N PRO A 81 1.66 0.64 12.04
CA PRO A 81 2.44 0.99 13.24
C PRO A 81 2.48 -0.10 14.30
N VAL A 82 1.35 -0.80 14.49
CA VAL A 82 1.25 -1.87 15.48
C VAL A 82 2.21 -3.03 15.18
N LEU A 83 2.54 -3.27 13.92
CA LEU A 83 3.49 -4.31 13.53
C LEU A 83 4.95 -3.84 13.70
N LEU A 84 5.22 -2.55 13.54
CA LEU A 84 6.55 -2.00 13.83
C LEU A 84 6.91 -2.18 15.30
N GLU A 85 5.96 -2.02 16.19
CA GLU A 85 6.15 -2.25 17.62
C GLU A 85 6.63 -3.68 17.94
N ARG A 86 6.28 -4.62 17.06
CA ARG A 86 6.63 -6.05 17.20
C ARG A 86 8.00 -6.42 16.65
N LEU A 87 8.62 -5.54 15.87
CA LEU A 87 9.94 -5.81 15.31
C LEU A 87 11.03 -5.61 16.37
N SER A 88 11.92 -6.58 16.50
CA SER A 88 13.13 -6.46 17.33
C SER A 88 14.14 -5.51 16.69
N ASP A 89 14.24 -5.53 15.36
CA ASP A 89 15.07 -4.62 14.59
C ASP A 89 14.19 -3.62 13.83
N GLN A 90 14.13 -2.40 14.32
CA GLN A 90 13.35 -1.30 13.73
C GLN A 90 14.19 -0.39 12.83
N SER A 91 15.31 -0.88 12.30
CA SER A 91 16.08 -0.14 11.32
C SER A 91 15.26 0.05 10.04
N VAL A 92 15.51 1.15 9.33
CA VAL A 92 14.83 1.46 8.06
C VAL A 92 15.04 0.32 7.05
N GLU A 93 16.23 -0.24 7.00
CA GLU A 93 16.59 -1.34 6.11
C GLU A 93 15.77 -2.61 6.42
N ASN A 94 15.63 -2.95 7.67
CA ASN A 94 14.84 -4.11 8.08
C ASN A 94 13.35 -3.93 7.82
N ILE A 95 12.83 -2.73 8.10
CA ILE A 95 11.43 -2.39 7.79
C ILE A 95 11.17 -2.55 6.29
N ALA A 96 12.06 -2.01 5.46
CA ALA A 96 11.93 -2.11 4.01
C ALA A 96 11.90 -3.57 3.55
N THR A 97 12.75 -4.41 4.10
CA THR A 97 12.84 -5.83 3.76
C THR A 97 11.60 -6.61 4.24
N VAL A 98 11.20 -6.43 5.48
CA VAL A 98 10.09 -7.20 6.09
C VAL A 98 8.76 -6.86 5.43
N PHE A 99 8.51 -5.60 5.15
CA PHE A 99 7.22 -5.14 4.59
C PHE A 99 7.23 -5.00 3.06
N GLY A 100 8.37 -5.21 2.41
CA GLY A 100 8.45 -5.13 0.95
C GLY A 100 8.17 -3.72 0.42
N VAL A 101 8.73 -2.70 1.06
CA VAL A 101 8.58 -1.29 0.68
C VAL A 101 9.96 -0.69 0.38
N SER A 102 9.95 0.51 -0.23
CA SER A 102 11.20 1.26 -0.46
C SER A 102 11.80 1.76 0.85
N LEU A 103 13.08 2.12 0.83
CA LEU A 103 13.75 2.73 1.98
C LEU A 103 13.07 4.04 2.39
N GLU A 104 12.66 4.84 1.42
CA GLU A 104 11.91 6.08 1.67
C GLU A 104 10.58 5.81 2.37
N ALA A 105 9.82 4.83 1.89
CA ALA A 105 8.56 4.43 2.52
C ALA A 105 8.78 3.89 3.92
N ALA A 106 9.82 3.09 4.13
CA ALA A 106 10.19 2.57 5.45
C ALA A 106 10.58 3.70 6.43
N TYR A 107 11.34 4.68 5.96
CA TYR A 107 11.70 5.87 6.76
C TYR A 107 10.47 6.65 7.16
N ASN A 108 9.56 6.92 6.22
CA ASN A 108 8.31 7.63 6.49
C ASN A 108 7.39 6.86 7.44
N ALA A 109 7.32 5.54 7.30
CA ALA A 109 6.57 4.68 8.19
C ALA A 109 7.11 4.72 9.62
N LYS A 110 8.42 4.71 9.78
CA LYS A 110 9.08 4.83 11.08
C LYS A 110 8.78 6.19 11.73
N ARG A 111 8.80 7.27 10.97
CA ARG A 111 8.40 8.61 11.47
C ARG A 111 6.94 8.64 11.91
N TYR A 112 6.05 8.02 11.13
CA TYR A 112 4.63 7.92 11.48
C TYR A 112 4.44 7.08 12.76
N TYR A 113 5.18 5.99 12.90
CA TYR A 113 5.17 5.14 14.10
C TYR A 113 5.49 5.94 15.38
N TRP A 114 6.47 6.83 15.33
CA TRP A 114 6.80 7.70 16.46
C TRP A 114 5.64 8.62 16.83
N LYS A 115 4.94 9.18 15.83
CA LYS A 115 3.74 9.98 16.06
C LYS A 115 2.62 9.13 16.65
N TRP A 116 2.43 7.93 16.13
CA TRP A 116 1.42 7.00 16.62
C TRP A 116 1.65 6.64 18.10
N LEU A 117 2.88 6.42 18.51
CA LEU A 117 3.25 6.17 19.91
C LEU A 117 2.92 7.36 20.81
N HIS A 118 3.10 8.59 20.33
CA HIS A 118 2.85 9.80 21.10
C HIS A 118 1.38 10.18 21.21
N PHE A 119 0.61 9.98 20.13
CA PHE A 119 -0.77 10.43 20.00
C PHE A 119 -1.78 9.30 19.99
N GLY A 120 -1.35 8.04 19.85
CA GLY A 120 -2.20 6.87 19.92
C GLY A 120 -2.65 6.59 21.35
N GLY A 121 -3.86 6.04 21.50
CA GLY A 121 -4.35 5.59 22.79
C GLY A 121 -3.51 4.45 23.36
N GLU A 122 -3.63 4.20 24.66
CA GLU A 122 -2.95 3.09 25.33
C GLU A 122 -3.47 1.71 24.92
N ALA A 123 -4.68 1.66 24.34
CA ALA A 123 -5.31 0.43 23.90
C ALA A 123 -5.32 0.30 22.39
N TYR A 124 -5.07 -0.91 21.89
CA TYR A 124 -5.17 -1.20 20.45
C TYR A 124 -6.61 -1.18 19.97
N THR A 125 -6.83 -0.69 18.75
CA THR A 125 -8.13 -0.81 18.09
C THR A 125 -8.41 -2.27 17.70
N PRO A 126 -9.70 -2.67 17.47
CA PRO A 126 -10.00 -4.01 16.98
C PRO A 126 -9.26 -4.38 15.71
N TYR A 127 -9.10 -3.45 14.78
CA TYR A 127 -8.33 -3.65 13.54
C TYR A 127 -6.86 -3.98 13.84
N GLU A 128 -6.25 -3.25 14.76
CA GLU A 128 -4.87 -3.48 15.16
C GLU A 128 -4.68 -4.86 15.82
N LEU A 129 -5.62 -5.29 16.65
CA LEU A 129 -5.60 -6.61 17.28
C LEU A 129 -5.67 -7.73 16.23
N GLU A 130 -6.53 -7.61 15.23
CA GLU A 130 -6.63 -8.57 14.14
C GLU A 130 -5.35 -8.61 13.30
N THR A 131 -4.78 -7.45 12.99
CA THR A 131 -3.52 -7.34 12.25
C THR A 131 -2.38 -8.03 13.00
N MET A 132 -2.29 -7.84 14.31
CA MET A 132 -1.28 -8.50 15.15
C MET A 132 -1.39 -10.02 15.12
N LYS A 133 -2.62 -10.56 15.15
CA LYS A 133 -2.87 -12.01 15.05
C LYS A 133 -2.39 -12.57 13.72
N LEU A 134 -2.70 -11.90 12.63
CA LEU A 134 -2.28 -12.30 11.29
C LEU A 134 -0.76 -12.30 11.17
N PHE A 135 -0.09 -11.31 11.69
CA PHE A 135 1.37 -11.23 11.66
C PHE A 135 2.02 -12.37 12.44
N LYS A 136 1.50 -12.74 13.61
CA LYS A 136 1.99 -13.87 14.39
C LYS A 136 1.84 -15.21 13.66
N THR A 137 0.76 -15.34 12.88
CA THR A 137 0.48 -16.58 12.13
C THR A 137 1.39 -16.72 10.90
N VAL A 138 1.75 -15.61 10.27
CA VAL A 138 2.52 -15.58 9.02
C VAL A 138 4.01 -15.32 9.25
N GLY A 139 4.33 -14.60 10.28
CA GLY A 139 5.72 -14.30 10.68
C GLY A 139 6.18 -15.24 11.74
#